data_37774ccc789e0eb2e043e98dec6868c4
#
_entry.id   37774ccc789e0eb2e043e98dec6868c4
#
_cell.length_a   1.000
_cell.length_b   1.000
_cell.length_c   1.000
_cell.angle_alpha   90.00
_cell.angle_beta   90.00
_cell.angle_gamma   90.00
#
_symmetry.space_group_name_H-M   'P 1'
#
loop_
_entity.id
_entity.type
_entity.pdbx_description
1 polymer ?
#
loop_
_entity_poly.entity_id
_entity_poly.type
_entity_poly.pdbx_seq_one_letter_code
_entity_poly.pdbx_strand_id
1 'polypeptide(L)'
;MSFRFETSNLKLKLRVCAPLCLLLLCLVPNVPTASTQNRARTSRPARKSQAPAGPYVQPPSDEPPPDPWRKPSVEPRPQKAEKGRQADEEVDDNEVVRINASEVLLPVTVRDAEGRLVTGLGRKDFKVFEDGREQPLSDLSLRQVPVDVALLVDASSSVAESFEDFRRAAEEFSAGVAPEDRFCLVKFDDRVELLLDWSKSRLQLRRALNRLSTGVFTRFNDALLLAAREQFQRNERRRALVVLSDGIDSNRGSATAEAALRALLETQVTVYAIANTEIERARKRAELDNLLGGSDAAVRFNQLRIGDLREGLRVLDASEENLSALTRATGGRLYRPQSFRTLGSVYAEIADELRHQYALYYTPTSPARDGRFRRVRVEVTGRGYEVSTRVGYYSQKQ
;
A
#
# COMPACT_ATOMS: atom_id res chain seq x y z
N MET A 1 -60.56 13.49 -11.30
CA MET A 1 -60.06 14.65 -12.01
C MET A 1 -58.94 14.19 -12.93
N SER A 2 -59.27 14.11 -14.21
CA SER A 2 -58.42 13.47 -15.24
C SER A 2 -57.75 14.62 -16.03
N PHE A 3 -56.45 14.62 -16.07
CA PHE A 3 -55.73 15.55 -17.00
C PHE A 3 -55.06 14.73 -18.10
N ARG A 4 -55.61 14.88 -19.29
CA ARG A 4 -55.01 14.50 -20.56
C ARG A 4 -53.95 15.56 -20.95
N PHE A 5 -52.78 15.14 -21.39
CA PHE A 5 -51.85 15.99 -22.12
C PHE A 5 -51.77 15.51 -23.56
N GLU A 6 -52.02 16.47 -24.47
CA GLU A 6 -52.00 16.36 -25.90
C GLU A 6 -50.58 16.27 -26.45
N THR A 7 -50.42 15.42 -27.45
CA THR A 7 -49.22 15.28 -28.28
C THR A 7 -49.28 16.25 -29.40
N SER A 8 -48.42 17.25 -29.45
CA SER A 8 -48.24 18.10 -30.65
C SER A 8 -47.01 17.65 -31.44
N ASN A 9 -47.33 17.25 -32.68
CA ASN A 9 -46.37 16.91 -33.75
C ASN A 9 -45.53 18.14 -34.17
N LEU A 10 -44.20 17.96 -34.17
CA LEU A 10 -43.32 18.87 -34.88
C LEU A 10 -42.53 18.09 -35.95
N LYS A 11 -42.98 18.17 -37.17
CA LYS A 11 -42.29 17.67 -38.38
C LYS A 11 -41.14 18.61 -38.72
N LEU A 12 -39.89 18.15 -38.58
CA LEU A 12 -38.74 18.87 -39.10
C LEU A 12 -38.30 18.27 -40.44
N LYS A 13 -38.28 19.12 -41.47
CA LYS A 13 -37.98 18.76 -42.84
C LYS A 13 -36.50 18.45 -43.02
N LEU A 14 -36.21 17.24 -43.51
CA LEU A 14 -34.91 16.88 -44.09
C LEU A 14 -34.66 17.65 -45.37
N ARG A 15 -33.57 18.39 -45.45
CA ARG A 15 -33.00 18.87 -46.74
C ARG A 15 -31.80 18.01 -47.07
N VAL A 16 -31.96 17.23 -48.10
CA VAL A 16 -30.93 16.45 -48.79
C VAL A 16 -30.08 17.41 -49.62
N CYS A 17 -28.78 17.39 -49.44
CA CYS A 17 -27.81 17.86 -50.42
C CYS A 17 -26.83 16.72 -50.71
N ALA A 18 -26.93 16.21 -51.93
CA ALA A 18 -26.04 15.21 -52.50
C ALA A 18 -24.95 15.90 -53.36
N PRO A 19 -24.03 15.19 -54.01
CA PRO A 19 -22.62 15.14 -53.65
C PRO A 19 -21.74 15.79 -54.72
N LEU A 20 -20.51 16.14 -54.36
CA LEU A 20 -19.51 16.53 -55.36
C LEU A 20 -18.32 15.56 -55.22
N CYS A 21 -18.22 14.62 -56.16
CA CYS A 21 -17.04 13.80 -56.40
C CYS A 21 -15.88 14.68 -56.88
N LEU A 22 -14.77 14.65 -56.17
CA LEU A 22 -13.49 15.10 -56.71
C LEU A 22 -12.47 13.97 -56.59
N LEU A 23 -12.16 13.38 -57.74
CA LEU A 23 -11.04 12.49 -57.96
C LEU A 23 -9.72 13.24 -57.70
N LEU A 24 -8.92 12.84 -56.76
CA LEU A 24 -7.52 13.23 -56.66
C LEU A 24 -6.65 11.96 -56.77
N LEU A 25 -6.05 11.80 -57.97
CA LEU A 25 -4.93 10.87 -58.16
C LEU A 25 -3.76 11.35 -57.33
N CYS A 26 -3.32 10.55 -56.37
CA CYS A 26 -2.03 10.73 -55.74
C CYS A 26 -1.01 9.74 -56.29
N LEU A 27 -0.02 10.30 -56.94
CA LEU A 27 1.20 9.65 -57.42
C LEU A 27 1.96 9.00 -56.26
N VAL A 28 2.30 7.73 -56.43
CA VAL A 28 3.22 6.97 -55.57
C VAL A 28 4.65 7.19 -56.08
N PRO A 29 5.58 7.66 -55.30
CA PRO A 29 7.00 7.64 -55.69
C PRO A 29 7.60 6.25 -55.48
N ASN A 30 8.19 5.74 -56.56
CA ASN A 30 8.93 4.54 -56.67
C ASN A 30 10.25 4.62 -55.87
N VAL A 31 10.48 3.71 -54.95
CA VAL A 31 11.76 3.55 -54.21
C VAL A 31 12.51 2.40 -54.88
N PRO A 32 13.76 2.56 -55.31
CA PRO A 32 14.53 1.47 -55.92
C PRO A 32 15.07 0.54 -54.89
N THR A 33 14.87 -0.76 -55.09
CA THR A 33 15.48 -1.86 -54.40
C THR A 33 16.98 -1.94 -54.75
N ALA A 34 17.85 -1.78 -53.73
CA ALA A 34 19.28 -2.04 -53.88
C ALA A 34 19.59 -3.51 -53.57
N SER A 35 20.19 -4.15 -54.57
CA SER A 35 20.62 -5.54 -54.57
C SER A 35 21.82 -5.79 -53.63
N THR A 36 21.72 -6.89 -52.93
CA THR A 36 22.79 -7.57 -52.18
C THR A 36 23.98 -7.89 -53.09
N GLN A 37 25.17 -7.40 -52.74
CA GLN A 37 26.45 -7.97 -53.19
C GLN A 37 27.25 -8.43 -51.99
N ASN A 38 27.38 -9.75 -51.91
CA ASN A 38 28.35 -10.49 -51.12
C ASN A 38 29.78 -10.14 -51.57
N ARG A 39 30.64 -9.68 -50.68
CA ARG A 39 32.08 -9.70 -50.86
C ARG A 39 32.79 -10.15 -49.59
N ALA A 40 33.18 -11.41 -49.59
CA ALA A 40 34.18 -11.94 -48.71
C ALA A 40 35.53 -11.24 -48.98
N ARG A 41 36.22 -10.79 -47.92
CA ARG A 41 37.69 -10.65 -47.95
C ARG A 41 38.31 -10.55 -46.57
N THR A 42 39.01 -11.62 -46.23
CA THR A 42 40.40 -11.70 -45.76
C THR A 42 40.78 -10.93 -44.48
N SER A 43 41.04 -11.75 -43.50
CA SER A 43 41.76 -11.52 -42.27
C SER A 43 43.11 -10.82 -42.46
N ARG A 44 43.37 -9.78 -41.65
CA ARG A 44 44.70 -9.21 -41.43
C ARG A 44 45.04 -9.27 -39.95
N PRO A 45 46.24 -9.66 -39.53
CA PRO A 45 46.58 -9.92 -38.14
C PRO A 45 46.75 -8.62 -37.33
N ALA A 46 46.28 -8.66 -36.10
CA ALA A 46 46.41 -7.59 -35.12
C ALA A 46 47.87 -7.38 -34.71
N ARG A 47 48.34 -6.14 -34.84
CA ARG A 47 49.63 -5.66 -34.35
C ARG A 47 49.54 -5.47 -32.84
N LYS A 48 50.30 -6.25 -32.08
CA LYS A 48 50.49 -6.05 -30.62
C LYS A 48 51.22 -4.72 -30.40
N SER A 49 50.56 -3.76 -29.80
CA SER A 49 51.23 -2.60 -29.18
C SER A 49 51.57 -2.98 -27.74
N GLN A 50 52.85 -3.06 -27.44
CA GLN A 50 53.34 -3.12 -26.06
C GLN A 50 53.17 -1.75 -25.41
N ALA A 51 52.41 -1.72 -24.30
CA ALA A 51 52.42 -0.60 -23.39
C ALA A 51 53.60 -0.71 -22.41
N PRO A 52 54.21 0.42 -21.98
CA PRO A 52 55.33 0.38 -21.07
C PRO A 52 54.93 -0.08 -19.68
N ALA A 53 55.78 -0.88 -19.04
CA ALA A 53 55.61 -1.39 -17.69
C ALA A 53 55.65 -0.24 -16.68
N GLY A 54 54.54 0.01 -16.03
CA GLY A 54 54.43 0.83 -14.81
C GLY A 54 54.88 0.03 -13.58
N PRO A 55 55.20 0.70 -12.47
CA PRO A 55 55.73 0.04 -11.27
C PRO A 55 54.74 -0.96 -10.68
N TYR A 56 55.27 -2.07 -10.24
CA TYR A 56 54.59 -3.22 -9.65
C TYR A 56 53.86 -2.78 -8.36
N VAL A 57 52.51 -2.76 -8.40
CA VAL A 57 51.69 -2.57 -7.21
C VAL A 57 51.39 -3.95 -6.64
N GLN A 58 51.75 -4.20 -5.39
CA GLN A 58 51.44 -5.43 -4.66
C GLN A 58 49.92 -5.64 -4.64
N PRO A 59 49.42 -6.89 -4.71
CA PRO A 59 48.01 -7.18 -4.54
C PRO A 59 47.59 -6.82 -3.10
N PRO A 60 46.37 -6.27 -2.91
CA PRO A 60 45.86 -5.96 -1.58
C PRO A 60 45.72 -7.25 -0.75
N SER A 61 46.13 -7.17 0.54
CA SER A 61 45.94 -8.20 1.55
C SER A 61 44.47 -8.63 1.64
N ASP A 62 44.23 -9.92 1.91
CA ASP A 62 42.92 -10.56 2.09
C ASP A 62 42.17 -10.11 3.40
N GLU A 63 42.35 -8.88 3.83
CA GLU A 63 41.53 -8.33 4.93
C GLU A 63 40.27 -7.71 4.38
N PRO A 64 39.09 -8.11 4.89
CA PRO A 64 37.83 -7.48 4.49
C PRO A 64 37.83 -6.00 4.89
N PRO A 65 37.21 -5.11 4.08
CA PRO A 65 37.15 -3.69 4.41
C PRO A 65 36.46 -3.46 5.76
N PRO A 66 36.88 -2.43 6.54
CA PRO A 66 36.29 -2.16 7.84
C PRO A 66 34.79 -1.86 7.70
N ASP A 67 34.01 -2.55 8.51
CA ASP A 67 32.55 -2.37 8.60
C ASP A 67 32.22 -0.94 9.06
N PRO A 68 31.60 -0.09 8.24
CA PRO A 68 31.29 1.30 8.59
C PRO A 68 30.28 1.44 9.72
N TRP A 69 29.68 0.34 10.19
CA TRP A 69 28.67 0.32 11.25
C TRP A 69 29.18 -0.20 12.61
N ARG A 70 30.46 -0.51 12.72
CA ARG A 70 31.05 -0.99 13.98
C ARG A 70 31.24 0.21 14.94
N LYS A 71 30.41 0.28 15.98
CA LYS A 71 30.60 1.21 17.08
C LYS A 71 31.96 0.94 17.77
N PRO A 72 32.72 2.00 18.12
CA PRO A 72 33.97 1.80 18.86
C PRO A 72 33.70 1.17 20.22
N SER A 73 34.40 0.09 20.53
CA SER A 73 34.40 -0.52 21.83
C SER A 73 35.09 0.40 22.83
N VAL A 74 34.32 0.90 23.78
CA VAL A 74 34.86 1.65 24.93
C VAL A 74 35.41 0.67 25.93
N GLU A 75 36.73 0.63 26.10
CA GLU A 75 37.37 -0.09 27.17
C GLU A 75 37.02 0.56 28.52
N PRO A 76 36.70 -0.24 29.58
CA PRO A 76 36.40 0.32 30.87
C PRO A 76 37.68 0.78 31.59
N ARG A 77 37.73 2.07 31.95
CA ARG A 77 38.77 2.63 32.82
C ARG A 77 38.63 2.07 34.26
N PRO A 78 39.70 1.72 34.94
CA PRO A 78 39.64 1.26 36.31
C PRO A 78 39.25 2.42 37.25
N GLN A 79 38.17 2.22 38.01
CA GLN A 79 37.76 3.11 39.08
C GLN A 79 38.58 2.84 40.33
N LYS A 80 39.20 3.92 40.85
CA LYS A 80 39.87 3.96 42.13
C LYS A 80 38.81 3.94 43.24
N ALA A 81 39.00 3.05 44.19
CA ALA A 81 38.18 2.96 45.39
C ALA A 81 38.46 4.17 46.31
N GLU A 82 37.42 4.89 46.67
CA GLU A 82 37.41 5.75 47.87
C GLU A 82 36.37 5.24 48.86
N LYS A 83 36.86 4.96 50.07
CA LYS A 83 36.10 4.62 51.27
C LYS A 83 35.50 5.86 51.92
N GLY A 84 34.25 5.78 52.33
CA GLY A 84 33.78 6.46 53.52
C GLY A 84 32.53 7.31 53.38
N ARG A 85 31.40 6.85 53.78
CA ARG A 85 30.65 7.19 54.99
C ARG A 85 29.18 6.81 54.84
N GLN A 86 28.72 6.06 55.80
CA GLN A 86 27.33 5.71 56.03
C GLN A 86 26.48 6.97 56.30
N ALA A 87 25.31 7.02 55.63
CA ALA A 87 24.10 7.62 56.16
C ALA A 87 22.95 6.77 55.61
N ASP A 88 22.24 6.17 56.53
CA ASP A 88 21.07 5.34 56.32
C ASP A 88 19.94 6.23 55.84
N GLU A 89 19.52 6.03 54.57
CA GLU A 89 18.18 6.34 54.10
C GLU A 89 17.64 5.06 53.47
N GLU A 90 16.66 4.49 54.11
CA GLU A 90 15.85 3.39 53.60
C GLU A 90 15.12 3.92 52.34
N VAL A 91 15.68 3.60 51.16
CA VAL A 91 14.95 3.70 49.91
C VAL A 91 14.18 2.40 49.73
N ASP A 92 12.87 2.52 49.74
CA ASP A 92 11.91 1.45 49.48
C ASP A 92 12.19 0.82 48.08
N ASP A 93 12.89 -0.32 48.07
CA ASP A 93 13.41 -1.03 46.92
C ASP A 93 12.31 -1.83 46.17
N ASN A 94 11.04 -1.42 46.21
CA ASN A 94 9.93 -2.18 45.66
C ASN A 94 9.16 -1.55 44.51
N GLU A 95 9.70 -0.53 43.87
CA GLU A 95 9.11 -0.05 42.59
C GLU A 95 10.05 -0.32 41.42
N VAL A 96 10.43 -1.60 41.24
CA VAL A 96 10.89 -2.07 39.94
C VAL A 96 9.69 -2.05 39.03
N VAL A 97 9.53 -0.96 38.26
CA VAL A 97 8.63 -0.91 37.10
C VAL A 97 9.11 -2.02 36.16
N ARG A 98 8.57 -3.21 36.33
CA ARG A 98 8.68 -4.30 35.37
C ARG A 98 7.90 -3.84 34.16
N ILE A 99 8.59 -3.19 33.20
CA ILE A 99 8.07 -3.02 31.85
C ILE A 99 7.86 -4.45 31.33
N ASN A 100 6.62 -4.93 31.48
CA ASN A 100 6.22 -6.22 30.95
C ASN A 100 6.30 -6.13 29.42
N ALA A 101 7.36 -6.68 28.85
CA ALA A 101 7.63 -6.75 27.40
C ALA A 101 6.59 -7.62 26.62
N SER A 102 5.42 -7.83 27.17
CA SER A 102 4.36 -8.70 26.65
C SER A 102 3.00 -8.01 26.46
N GLU A 103 2.91 -6.70 26.68
CA GLU A 103 1.64 -5.99 26.46
C GLU A 103 1.31 -5.91 24.98
N VAL A 104 0.07 -6.21 24.63
CA VAL A 104 -0.45 -6.18 23.25
C VAL A 104 -1.29 -4.93 23.08
N LEU A 105 -0.89 -4.06 22.15
CA LEU A 105 -1.72 -2.94 21.66
C LEU A 105 -2.63 -3.42 20.54
N LEU A 106 -3.94 -3.23 20.71
CA LEU A 106 -4.97 -3.62 19.75
C LEU A 106 -5.74 -2.37 19.30
N PRO A 107 -5.50 -1.87 18.09
CA PRO A 107 -6.32 -0.82 17.50
C PRO A 107 -7.71 -1.35 17.18
N VAL A 108 -8.75 -0.60 17.59
CA VAL A 108 -10.15 -0.99 17.39
C VAL A 108 -10.93 0.20 16.86
N THR A 109 -11.63 0.01 15.75
CA THR A 109 -12.62 0.95 15.23
C THR A 109 -14.03 0.44 15.53
N VAL A 110 -14.89 1.31 16.04
CA VAL A 110 -16.29 1.00 16.31
C VAL A 110 -17.17 1.92 15.47
N ARG A 111 -18.15 1.34 14.76
CA ARG A 111 -19.13 2.07 13.95
C ARG A 111 -20.54 1.70 14.36
N ASP A 112 -21.47 2.65 14.20
CA ASP A 112 -22.89 2.38 14.36
C ASP A 112 -23.49 1.74 13.08
N ALA A 113 -24.79 1.46 13.15
CA ALA A 113 -25.51 0.86 12.00
C ALA A 113 -25.54 1.75 10.76
N GLU A 114 -25.34 3.05 10.92
CA GLU A 114 -25.23 4.03 9.84
C GLU A 114 -23.80 4.21 9.33
N GLY A 115 -22.83 3.45 9.89
CA GLY A 115 -21.43 3.47 9.52
C GLY A 115 -20.62 4.63 10.11
N ARG A 116 -21.19 5.42 11.03
CA ARG A 116 -20.50 6.55 11.69
C ARG A 116 -19.60 6.04 12.81
N LEU A 117 -18.46 6.69 13.01
CA LEU A 117 -17.55 6.37 14.11
C LEU A 117 -18.21 6.61 15.46
N VAL A 118 -18.16 5.60 16.32
CA VAL A 118 -18.63 5.69 17.71
C VAL A 118 -17.47 6.05 18.60
N THR A 119 -17.53 7.21 19.24
CA THR A 119 -16.54 7.70 20.21
C THR A 119 -17.17 7.78 21.59
N GLY A 120 -16.36 7.71 22.65
CA GLY A 120 -16.87 7.85 24.02
C GLY A 120 -17.20 6.53 24.73
N LEU A 121 -16.88 5.38 24.12
CA LEU A 121 -16.95 4.08 24.83
C LEU A 121 -15.83 4.01 25.88
N GLY A 122 -16.16 3.46 27.04
CA GLY A 122 -15.23 3.26 28.14
C GLY A 122 -14.67 1.83 28.18
N ARG A 123 -13.65 1.59 29.03
CA ARG A 123 -13.02 0.28 29.20
C ARG A 123 -14.01 -0.86 29.45
N LYS A 124 -15.06 -0.60 30.24
CA LYS A 124 -16.10 -1.57 30.60
C LYS A 124 -16.98 -2.00 29.41
N ASP A 125 -16.97 -1.24 28.34
CA ASP A 125 -17.78 -1.51 27.15
C ASP A 125 -17.07 -2.49 26.20
N PHE A 126 -15.80 -2.81 26.44
CA PHE A 126 -15.01 -3.71 25.61
C PHE A 126 -14.69 -5.02 26.30
N LYS A 127 -14.76 -6.12 25.56
CA LYS A 127 -14.25 -7.42 25.93
C LYS A 127 -13.29 -7.91 24.84
N VAL A 128 -12.11 -8.33 25.24
CA VAL A 128 -11.09 -8.89 24.34
C VAL A 128 -10.97 -10.39 24.59
N PHE A 129 -10.93 -11.17 23.53
CA PHE A 129 -10.73 -12.61 23.59
C PHE A 129 -9.47 -12.97 22.78
N GLU A 130 -8.59 -13.75 23.37
CA GLU A 130 -7.44 -14.35 22.68
C GLU A 130 -7.58 -15.87 22.70
N ASP A 131 -7.53 -16.51 21.54
CA ASP A 131 -7.76 -17.95 21.34
C ASP A 131 -9.02 -18.46 22.07
N GLY A 132 -10.07 -17.62 22.08
CA GLY A 132 -11.37 -17.91 22.69
C GLY A 132 -11.46 -17.67 24.21
N ARG A 133 -10.37 -17.24 24.88
CA ARG A 133 -10.34 -16.91 26.30
C ARG A 133 -10.40 -15.39 26.49
N GLU A 134 -11.30 -14.93 27.38
CA GLU A 134 -11.38 -13.51 27.72
C GLU A 134 -10.08 -13.05 28.39
N GLN A 135 -9.58 -11.89 27.97
CA GLN A 135 -8.36 -11.28 28.48
C GLN A 135 -8.72 -10.00 29.26
N PRO A 136 -8.16 -9.80 30.45
CA PRO A 136 -8.38 -8.57 31.17
C PRO A 136 -7.69 -7.42 30.45
N LEU A 137 -8.42 -6.32 30.20
CA LEU A 137 -7.85 -5.10 29.68
C LEU A 137 -6.98 -4.43 30.75
N SER A 138 -5.71 -4.16 30.43
CA SER A 138 -4.82 -3.38 31.29
C SER A 138 -5.13 -1.89 31.18
N ASP A 139 -5.35 -1.38 29.95
CA ASP A 139 -5.69 0.00 29.72
C ASP A 139 -6.59 0.18 28.47
N LEU A 140 -7.31 1.28 28.46
CA LEU A 140 -7.99 1.84 27.28
C LEU A 140 -7.50 3.27 27.10
N SER A 141 -6.64 3.50 26.14
CA SER A 141 -6.23 4.85 25.81
C SER A 141 -7.09 5.40 24.68
N LEU A 142 -7.83 6.45 24.99
CA LEU A 142 -8.39 7.39 24.00
C LEU A 142 -7.33 8.43 23.61
N ARG A 143 -6.14 8.41 24.24
CA ARG A 143 -5.03 9.25 23.85
C ARG A 143 -4.66 8.89 22.42
N GLN A 144 -4.53 9.89 21.59
CA GLN A 144 -4.06 9.76 20.22
C GLN A 144 -2.63 9.21 20.23
N VAL A 145 -2.50 7.89 20.29
CA VAL A 145 -1.21 7.25 20.07
C VAL A 145 -0.76 7.64 18.66
N PRO A 146 0.39 8.26 18.47
CA PRO A 146 0.86 8.67 17.16
C PRO A 146 0.87 7.52 16.16
N VAL A 147 0.59 7.83 14.89
CA VAL A 147 0.52 6.84 13.81
C VAL A 147 1.69 7.02 12.85
N ASP A 148 2.27 5.91 12.44
CA ASP A 148 3.16 5.83 11.29
C ASP A 148 2.35 5.32 10.10
N VAL A 149 2.17 6.17 9.08
CA VAL A 149 1.36 5.85 7.89
C VAL A 149 2.25 5.64 6.67
N ALA A 150 2.32 4.41 6.15
CA ALA A 150 2.96 4.15 4.86
C ALA A 150 1.93 4.31 3.74
N LEU A 151 2.19 5.23 2.81
CA LEU A 151 1.42 5.39 1.58
C LEU A 151 2.06 4.53 0.49
N LEU A 152 1.35 3.50 0.04
CA LEU A 152 1.75 2.64 -1.08
C LEU A 152 0.96 3.01 -2.32
N VAL A 153 1.66 3.31 -3.40
CA VAL A 153 1.06 3.78 -4.64
C VAL A 153 1.41 2.84 -5.76
N ASP A 154 0.38 2.26 -6.33
CA ASP A 154 0.49 1.59 -7.62
C ASP A 154 0.82 2.61 -8.69
N ALA A 155 1.93 2.41 -9.38
CA ALA A 155 2.40 3.25 -10.47
C ALA A 155 2.38 2.49 -11.81
N SER A 156 1.55 1.46 -11.92
CA SER A 156 1.31 0.79 -13.19
C SER A 156 0.63 1.72 -14.20
N SER A 157 0.69 1.35 -15.47
CA SER A 157 0.15 2.18 -16.56
C SER A 157 -1.35 2.45 -16.46
N SER A 158 -2.12 1.59 -15.78
CA SER A 158 -3.56 1.77 -15.56
C SER A 158 -3.89 3.00 -14.70
N VAL A 159 -2.98 3.42 -13.82
CA VAL A 159 -3.19 4.53 -12.86
C VAL A 159 -2.53 5.84 -13.33
N ALA A 160 -1.74 5.79 -14.39
CA ALA A 160 -0.92 6.92 -14.85
C ALA A 160 -1.70 8.22 -15.09
N GLU A 161 -2.87 8.11 -15.74
CA GLU A 161 -3.74 9.26 -16.06
C GLU A 161 -4.31 9.94 -14.81
N SER A 162 -4.24 9.25 -13.65
CA SER A 162 -4.87 9.68 -12.41
C SER A 162 -3.87 10.17 -11.35
N PHE A 163 -2.59 10.28 -11.69
CA PHE A 163 -1.57 10.73 -10.74
C PHE A 163 -1.82 12.13 -10.19
N GLU A 164 -2.43 13.02 -10.96
CA GLU A 164 -2.76 14.37 -10.47
C GLU A 164 -3.85 14.34 -9.39
N ASP A 165 -4.88 13.52 -9.58
CA ASP A 165 -5.92 13.34 -8.57
C ASP A 165 -5.37 12.66 -7.33
N PHE A 166 -4.48 11.68 -7.51
CA PHE A 166 -3.77 11.03 -6.40
C PHE A 166 -2.87 12.01 -5.64
N ARG A 167 -2.05 12.81 -6.34
CA ARG A 167 -1.18 13.82 -5.69
C ARG A 167 -1.99 14.77 -4.82
N ARG A 168 -3.09 15.30 -5.38
CA ARG A 168 -4.00 16.19 -4.64
C ARG A 168 -4.56 15.50 -3.40
N ALA A 169 -5.08 14.28 -3.55
CA ALA A 169 -5.64 13.52 -2.45
C ALA A 169 -4.61 13.18 -1.37
N ALA A 170 -3.38 12.81 -1.74
CA ALA A 170 -2.31 12.54 -0.78
C ALA A 170 -1.84 13.82 -0.04
N GLU A 171 -1.86 14.98 -0.70
CA GLU A 171 -1.61 16.27 -0.05
C GLU A 171 -2.73 16.62 0.94
N GLU A 172 -3.99 16.43 0.58
CA GLU A 172 -5.16 16.62 1.45
C GLU A 172 -5.09 15.67 2.65
N PHE A 173 -4.75 14.40 2.43
CA PHE A 173 -4.51 13.44 3.51
C PHE A 173 -3.45 13.94 4.49
N SER A 174 -2.30 14.36 3.98
CA SER A 174 -1.22 14.87 4.83
C SER A 174 -1.62 16.11 5.63
N ALA A 175 -2.62 16.86 5.14
CA ALA A 175 -3.19 17.99 5.86
C ALA A 175 -4.13 17.55 7.00
N GLY A 176 -4.75 16.36 6.88
CA GLY A 176 -5.66 15.79 7.85
C GLY A 176 -4.99 14.97 8.96
N VAL A 177 -3.73 14.54 8.81
CA VAL A 177 -3.02 13.78 9.85
C VAL A 177 -2.55 14.69 10.99
N ALA A 178 -2.43 14.12 12.20
CA ALA A 178 -2.00 14.86 13.38
C ALA A 178 -0.53 15.29 13.28
N PRO A 179 -0.11 16.38 13.95
CA PRO A 179 1.29 16.86 13.90
C PRO A 179 2.32 15.84 14.40
N GLU A 180 1.90 14.90 15.25
CA GLU A 180 2.74 13.84 15.80
C GLU A 180 2.93 12.68 14.85
N ASP A 181 2.01 12.52 13.88
CA ASP A 181 2.04 11.43 12.92
C ASP A 181 3.15 11.61 11.88
N ARG A 182 3.60 10.48 11.33
CA ARG A 182 4.59 10.46 10.26
C ARG A 182 4.04 9.69 9.09
N PHE A 183 4.51 10.03 7.91
CA PHE A 183 4.21 9.28 6.69
C PHE A 183 5.48 8.99 5.91
N CYS A 184 5.49 7.87 5.20
CA CYS A 184 6.44 7.55 4.16
C CYS A 184 5.68 7.27 2.85
N LEU A 185 6.40 7.33 1.72
CA LEU A 185 5.83 7.08 0.41
C LEU A 185 6.62 6.01 -0.32
N VAL A 186 5.95 4.92 -0.65
CA VAL A 186 6.48 3.81 -1.44
C VAL A 186 5.72 3.73 -2.75
N LYS A 187 6.44 3.73 -3.86
CA LYS A 187 5.92 3.47 -5.19
C LYS A 187 6.17 2.00 -5.53
N PHE A 188 5.23 1.36 -6.21
CA PHE A 188 5.45 0.03 -6.77
C PHE A 188 4.87 -0.08 -8.18
N ASP A 189 5.68 -0.66 -9.05
CA ASP A 189 5.40 -1.05 -10.41
C ASP A 189 6.30 -2.26 -10.76
N ASP A 190 7.18 -2.14 -11.77
CA ASP A 190 8.24 -3.12 -12.05
C ASP A 190 9.23 -3.26 -10.89
N ARG A 191 9.26 -2.28 -9.99
CA ARG A 191 10.11 -2.19 -8.80
C ARG A 191 9.32 -1.64 -7.62
N VAL A 192 9.81 -1.93 -6.42
CA VAL A 192 9.34 -1.29 -5.18
C VAL A 192 10.37 -0.25 -4.78
N GLU A 193 9.97 1.01 -4.71
CA GLU A 193 10.88 2.14 -4.46
C GLU A 193 10.37 3.01 -3.31
N LEU A 194 11.23 3.28 -2.33
CA LEU A 194 10.96 4.25 -1.28
C LEU A 194 11.23 5.66 -1.81
N LEU A 195 10.17 6.41 -2.10
CA LEU A 195 10.28 7.78 -2.62
C LEU A 195 10.42 8.83 -1.50
N LEU A 196 9.89 8.55 -0.32
CA LEU A 196 10.02 9.38 0.87
C LEU A 196 10.12 8.48 2.09
N ASP A 197 11.20 8.62 2.85
CA ASP A 197 11.33 8.03 4.16
C ASP A 197 10.48 8.79 5.19
N TRP A 198 10.35 8.26 6.40
CA TRP A 198 9.49 8.77 7.45
C TRP A 198 9.64 10.27 7.68
N SER A 199 8.59 11.01 7.43
CA SER A 199 8.56 12.47 7.49
C SER A 199 7.23 12.99 8.05
N LYS A 200 7.27 14.19 8.65
CA LYS A 200 6.10 15.00 8.99
C LYS A 200 5.91 16.16 8.00
N SER A 201 6.81 16.30 7.06
CA SER A 201 6.85 17.46 6.15
C SER A 201 5.99 17.25 4.91
N ARG A 202 4.89 17.98 4.83
CA ARG A 202 4.02 18.02 3.64
C ARG A 202 4.76 18.45 2.37
N LEU A 203 5.75 19.35 2.51
CA LEU A 203 6.56 19.78 1.37
C LEU A 203 7.44 18.65 0.83
N GLN A 204 8.00 17.80 1.71
CA GLN A 204 8.77 16.63 1.30
C GLN A 204 7.87 15.61 0.62
N LEU A 205 6.65 15.37 1.13
CA LEU A 205 5.66 14.51 0.49
C LEU A 205 5.33 15.00 -0.92
N ARG A 206 5.00 16.28 -1.08
CA ARG A 206 4.72 16.87 -2.41
C ARG A 206 5.88 16.68 -3.38
N ARG A 207 7.12 16.90 -2.94
CA ARG A 207 8.32 16.69 -3.78
C ARG A 207 8.48 15.23 -4.16
N ALA A 208 8.17 14.31 -3.26
CA ALA A 208 8.22 12.88 -3.54
C ALA A 208 7.12 12.43 -4.53
N LEU A 209 5.90 12.93 -4.35
CA LEU A 209 4.78 12.69 -5.27
C LEU A 209 5.06 13.16 -6.70
N ASN A 210 5.80 14.27 -6.86
CA ASN A 210 6.21 14.77 -8.18
C ASN A 210 7.26 13.88 -8.88
N ARG A 211 7.86 12.92 -8.17
CA ARG A 211 8.79 11.93 -8.76
C ARG A 211 8.10 10.63 -9.19
N LEU A 212 6.78 10.51 -8.99
CA LEU A 212 6.04 9.37 -9.47
C LEU A 212 6.17 9.24 -10.99
N SER A 213 6.58 8.06 -11.41
CA SER A 213 6.71 7.66 -12.80
C SER A 213 6.05 6.30 -12.99
N THR A 214 5.56 6.02 -14.18
CA THR A 214 4.86 4.77 -14.48
C THR A 214 5.80 3.65 -14.89
N GLY A 215 5.44 2.43 -14.49
CA GLY A 215 5.99 1.17 -15.00
C GLY A 215 4.96 0.36 -15.76
N VAL A 216 5.33 -0.85 -16.14
CA VAL A 216 4.48 -1.75 -16.96
C VAL A 216 3.80 -2.82 -16.13
N PHE A 217 4.51 -3.36 -15.13
CA PHE A 217 4.03 -4.45 -14.27
C PHE A 217 3.68 -3.94 -12.88
N THR A 218 3.05 -4.80 -12.08
CA THR A 218 2.66 -4.51 -10.71
C THR A 218 3.20 -5.59 -9.78
N ARG A 219 4.03 -5.21 -8.79
CA ARG A 219 4.58 -6.09 -7.75
C ARG A 219 3.86 -5.83 -6.42
N PHE A 220 2.58 -6.09 -6.38
CA PHE A 220 1.73 -5.79 -5.24
C PHE A 220 2.16 -6.52 -3.96
N ASN A 221 2.37 -7.84 -4.04
CA ASN A 221 2.77 -8.64 -2.88
C ASN A 221 4.16 -8.29 -2.38
N ASP A 222 5.13 -8.00 -3.28
CA ASP A 222 6.46 -7.53 -2.89
C ASP A 222 6.37 -6.19 -2.16
N ALA A 223 5.52 -5.26 -2.63
CA ALA A 223 5.34 -3.95 -2.01
C ALA A 223 4.79 -4.07 -0.58
N LEU A 224 3.78 -4.91 -0.37
CA LEU A 224 3.23 -5.17 0.95
C LEU A 224 4.27 -5.81 1.88
N LEU A 225 5.02 -6.82 1.39
CA LEU A 225 6.03 -7.53 2.17
C LEU A 225 7.18 -6.60 2.58
N LEU A 226 7.71 -5.82 1.63
CA LEU A 226 8.81 -4.88 1.89
C LEU A 226 8.36 -3.74 2.82
N ALA A 227 7.17 -3.18 2.59
CA ALA A 227 6.61 -2.17 3.49
C ALA A 227 6.49 -2.70 4.92
N ALA A 228 5.96 -3.93 5.11
CA ALA A 228 5.82 -4.53 6.42
C ALA A 228 7.17 -4.74 7.12
N ARG A 229 8.18 -5.22 6.41
CA ARG A 229 9.47 -5.61 7.00
C ARG A 229 10.45 -4.47 7.17
N GLU A 230 10.49 -3.53 6.23
CA GLU A 230 11.51 -2.50 6.17
C GLU A 230 11.04 -1.16 6.72
N GLN A 231 9.74 -0.84 6.55
CA GLN A 231 9.23 0.46 6.98
C GLN A 231 8.73 0.45 8.41
N PHE A 232 8.13 -0.66 8.87
CA PHE A 232 7.53 -0.70 10.20
C PHE A 232 8.46 -1.36 11.22
N GLN A 233 9.26 -0.56 11.88
CA GLN A 233 10.04 -0.99 13.05
C GLN A 233 9.14 -1.13 14.28
N ARG A 234 9.56 -1.99 15.23
CA ARG A 234 8.86 -2.14 16.51
C ARG A 234 9.05 -0.87 17.36
N ASN A 235 7.99 -0.13 17.53
CA ASN A 235 7.89 1.02 18.40
C ASN A 235 6.47 1.07 19.01
N GLU A 236 6.23 1.97 19.95
CA GLU A 236 4.93 2.15 20.62
C GLU A 236 3.90 2.89 19.75
N ARG A 237 4.22 3.18 18.50
CA ARG A 237 3.34 3.90 17.56
C ARG A 237 2.38 2.94 16.88
N ARG A 238 1.18 3.41 16.57
CA ARG A 238 0.26 2.67 15.68
C ARG A 238 0.83 2.66 14.27
N ARG A 239 0.50 1.62 13.53
CA ARG A 239 1.04 1.40 12.18
C ARG A 239 -0.11 1.22 11.21
N ALA A 240 -0.16 2.08 10.22
CA ALA A 240 -1.15 2.03 9.17
C ALA A 240 -0.47 2.00 7.79
N LEU A 241 -1.01 1.21 6.90
CA LEU A 241 -0.62 1.15 5.50
C LEU A 241 -1.84 1.53 4.68
N VAL A 242 -1.73 2.57 3.86
CA VAL A 242 -2.76 3.00 2.93
C VAL A 242 -2.29 2.67 1.53
N VAL A 243 -2.92 1.72 0.87
CA VAL A 243 -2.57 1.29 -0.47
C VAL A 243 -3.62 1.71 -1.48
N LEU A 244 -3.19 2.36 -2.56
CA LEU A 244 -4.00 2.65 -3.74
C LEU A 244 -3.59 1.71 -4.87
N SER A 245 -4.45 0.77 -5.25
CA SER A 245 -4.21 -0.23 -6.30
C SER A 245 -5.51 -0.93 -6.67
N ASP A 246 -5.56 -1.58 -7.83
CA ASP A 246 -6.57 -2.59 -8.13
C ASP A 246 -6.28 -3.94 -7.45
N GLY A 247 -5.13 -4.09 -6.79
CA GLY A 247 -4.72 -5.28 -6.06
C GLY A 247 -4.29 -6.45 -6.95
N ILE A 248 -4.16 -6.24 -8.25
CA ILE A 248 -3.69 -7.27 -9.19
C ILE A 248 -2.17 -7.33 -9.13
N ASP A 249 -1.64 -8.52 -8.83
CA ASP A 249 -0.20 -8.78 -8.92
C ASP A 249 0.14 -9.41 -10.28
N SER A 250 1.17 -8.88 -10.93
CA SER A 250 1.63 -9.40 -12.23
C SER A 250 2.42 -10.71 -12.12
N ASN A 251 2.55 -11.28 -10.92
CA ASN A 251 3.35 -12.48 -10.62
C ASN A 251 4.82 -12.39 -11.12
N ARG A 252 5.36 -11.17 -11.14
CA ARG A 252 6.75 -10.87 -11.49
C ARG A 252 7.64 -10.68 -10.27
N GLY A 253 7.03 -10.69 -9.07
CA GLY A 253 7.70 -10.61 -7.79
C GLY A 253 8.10 -11.97 -7.23
N SER A 254 8.68 -11.94 -6.03
CA SER A 254 9.08 -13.13 -5.28
C SER A 254 8.15 -13.41 -4.08
N ALA A 255 7.35 -12.44 -3.66
CA ALA A 255 6.48 -12.54 -2.52
C ALA A 255 5.13 -13.18 -2.89
N THR A 256 4.66 -14.08 -2.03
CA THR A 256 3.28 -14.58 -2.11
C THR A 256 2.34 -13.73 -1.26
N ALA A 257 1.03 -13.78 -1.55
CA ALA A 257 0.03 -13.07 -0.77
C ALA A 257 0.02 -13.51 0.70
N GLU A 258 0.25 -14.82 0.98
CA GLU A 258 0.35 -15.33 2.36
C GLU A 258 1.58 -14.78 3.08
N ALA A 259 2.73 -14.69 2.41
CA ALA A 259 3.96 -14.14 2.99
C ALA A 259 3.79 -12.65 3.32
N ALA A 260 3.14 -11.88 2.44
CA ALA A 260 2.83 -10.48 2.65
C ALA A 260 1.86 -10.28 3.84
N LEU A 261 0.74 -11.01 3.85
CA LEU A 261 -0.23 -10.97 4.95
C LEU A 261 0.42 -11.36 6.29
N ARG A 262 1.22 -12.42 6.29
CA ARG A 262 1.92 -12.85 7.50
C ARG A 262 2.83 -11.75 8.04
N ALA A 263 3.63 -11.11 7.19
CA ALA A 263 4.51 -10.01 7.59
C ALA A 263 3.75 -8.82 8.16
N LEU A 264 2.60 -8.46 7.57
CA LEU A 264 1.71 -7.40 8.08
C LEU A 264 1.16 -7.73 9.47
N LEU A 265 0.77 -8.99 9.73
CA LEU A 265 0.28 -9.44 11.02
C LEU A 265 1.42 -9.56 12.06
N GLU A 266 2.64 -9.96 11.66
CA GLU A 266 3.84 -9.99 12.51
C GLU A 266 4.25 -8.58 12.95
N THR A 267 4.14 -7.60 12.05
CA THR A 267 4.44 -6.19 12.33
C THR A 267 3.24 -5.40 12.84
N GLN A 268 2.07 -6.05 12.96
CA GLN A 268 0.85 -5.47 13.51
C GLN A 268 0.37 -4.20 12.75
N VAL A 269 0.49 -4.21 11.45
CA VAL A 269 0.08 -3.10 10.57
C VAL A 269 -1.40 -3.22 10.23
N THR A 270 -2.15 -2.14 10.36
CA THR A 270 -3.53 -2.02 9.86
C THR A 270 -3.51 -1.57 8.40
N VAL A 271 -4.16 -2.31 7.50
CA VAL A 271 -4.17 -2.01 6.07
C VAL A 271 -5.49 -1.37 5.64
N TYR A 272 -5.42 -0.18 5.08
CA TYR A 272 -6.50 0.48 4.37
C TYR A 272 -6.25 0.37 2.87
N ALA A 273 -7.17 -0.25 2.13
CA ALA A 273 -7.06 -0.36 0.69
C ALA A 273 -8.05 0.57 -0.01
N ILE A 274 -7.56 1.33 -0.97
CA ILE A 274 -8.35 2.16 -1.87
C ILE A 274 -8.29 1.47 -3.23
N ALA A 275 -9.34 0.71 -3.54
CA ALA A 275 -9.41 -0.06 -4.78
C ALA A 275 -9.94 0.80 -5.93
N ASN A 276 -9.17 0.94 -7.00
CA ASN A 276 -9.64 1.56 -8.23
C ASN A 276 -10.42 0.58 -9.13
N THR A 277 -10.80 -0.59 -8.59
CA THR A 277 -11.51 -1.66 -9.31
C THR A 277 -12.81 -1.21 -9.94
N GLU A 278 -13.61 -0.33 -9.27
CA GLU A 278 -14.86 0.19 -9.84
C GLU A 278 -14.59 1.07 -11.07
N ILE A 279 -13.54 1.87 -11.03
CA ILE A 279 -13.14 2.75 -12.14
C ILE A 279 -12.72 1.90 -13.35
N GLU A 280 -11.85 0.90 -13.11
CA GLU A 280 -11.40 -0.02 -14.16
C GLU A 280 -12.54 -0.90 -14.68
N ARG A 281 -13.45 -1.32 -13.81
CA ARG A 281 -14.64 -2.10 -14.17
C ARG A 281 -15.56 -1.28 -15.09
N ALA A 282 -15.83 -0.04 -14.76
CA ALA A 282 -16.63 0.86 -15.58
C ALA A 282 -16.01 1.07 -16.96
N ARG A 283 -14.68 1.28 -17.03
CA ARG A 283 -13.94 1.43 -18.29
C ARG A 283 -14.03 0.16 -19.16
N LYS A 284 -13.75 -1.02 -18.59
CA LYS A 284 -13.81 -2.29 -19.31
C LYS A 284 -15.22 -2.63 -19.78
N ARG A 285 -16.25 -2.33 -18.98
CA ARG A 285 -17.65 -2.53 -19.38
C ARG A 285 -18.04 -1.63 -20.55
N ALA A 286 -17.70 -0.35 -20.49
CA ALA A 286 -18.00 0.59 -21.57
C ALA A 286 -17.33 0.16 -22.90
N GLU A 287 -16.09 -0.32 -22.85
CA GLU A 287 -15.40 -0.86 -24.03
C GLU A 287 -16.08 -2.14 -24.55
N LEU A 288 -16.43 -3.05 -23.64
CA LEU A 288 -17.12 -4.30 -23.97
C LEU A 288 -18.48 -4.04 -24.65
N ASP A 289 -19.28 -3.13 -24.08
CA ASP A 289 -20.58 -2.76 -24.61
C ASP A 289 -20.47 -2.13 -26.00
N ASN A 290 -19.46 -1.28 -26.22
CA ASN A 290 -19.17 -0.69 -27.53
C ASN A 290 -18.81 -1.78 -28.57
N LEU A 291 -18.01 -2.77 -28.22
CA LEU A 291 -17.65 -3.88 -29.11
C LEU A 291 -18.84 -4.78 -29.40
N LEU A 292 -19.71 -5.04 -28.43
CA LEU A 292 -20.90 -5.90 -28.58
C LEU A 292 -22.03 -5.17 -29.34
N GLY A 293 -22.10 -3.85 -29.29
CA GLY A 293 -23.08 -3.05 -30.03
C GLY A 293 -22.79 -2.90 -31.54
N GLY A 294 -21.65 -3.44 -32.02
CA GLY A 294 -21.29 -3.43 -33.43
C GLY A 294 -22.07 -4.44 -34.30
N SER A 295 -21.77 -4.49 -35.57
CA SER A 295 -22.34 -5.51 -36.47
C SER A 295 -21.83 -6.91 -36.11
N ASP A 296 -22.56 -7.98 -36.48
CA ASP A 296 -22.13 -9.36 -36.26
C ASP A 296 -20.72 -9.67 -36.78
N ALA A 297 -20.34 -9.04 -37.89
CA ALA A 297 -19.01 -9.17 -38.47
C ALA A 297 -17.96 -8.51 -37.59
N ALA A 298 -18.24 -7.32 -37.04
CA ALA A 298 -17.36 -6.60 -36.12
C ALA A 298 -17.21 -7.37 -34.77
N VAL A 299 -18.31 -7.92 -34.24
CA VAL A 299 -18.28 -8.76 -33.04
C VAL A 299 -17.40 -9.98 -33.24
N ARG A 300 -17.56 -10.70 -34.39
CA ARG A 300 -16.72 -11.84 -34.73
C ARG A 300 -15.25 -11.48 -34.87
N PHE A 301 -14.94 -10.33 -35.47
CA PHE A 301 -13.58 -9.85 -35.61
C PHE A 301 -12.94 -9.55 -34.26
N ASN A 302 -13.70 -9.04 -33.29
CA ASN A 302 -13.22 -8.62 -31.98
C ASN A 302 -13.35 -9.72 -30.88
N GLN A 303 -13.59 -10.99 -31.23
CA GLN A 303 -13.83 -12.06 -30.25
C GLN A 303 -12.71 -12.20 -29.19
N LEU A 304 -11.45 -12.09 -29.59
CA LEU A 304 -10.30 -12.15 -28.68
C LEU A 304 -10.37 -10.99 -27.68
N ARG A 305 -10.56 -9.77 -28.16
CA ARG A 305 -10.65 -8.57 -27.29
C ARG A 305 -11.84 -8.64 -26.32
N ILE A 306 -12.99 -9.14 -26.80
CA ILE A 306 -14.17 -9.39 -25.96
C ILE A 306 -13.86 -10.43 -24.87
N GLY A 307 -13.14 -11.49 -25.24
CA GLY A 307 -12.66 -12.50 -24.31
C GLY A 307 -11.76 -11.92 -23.22
N ASP A 308 -10.76 -11.13 -23.63
CA ASP A 308 -9.81 -10.48 -22.73
C ASP A 308 -10.50 -9.51 -21.76
N LEU A 309 -11.48 -8.72 -22.24
CA LEU A 309 -12.24 -7.81 -21.39
C LEU A 309 -13.08 -8.55 -20.34
N ARG A 310 -13.73 -9.65 -20.74
CA ARG A 310 -14.49 -10.50 -19.79
C ARG A 310 -13.61 -11.14 -18.76
N GLU A 311 -12.44 -11.64 -19.15
CA GLU A 311 -11.47 -12.19 -18.21
C GLU A 311 -10.93 -11.10 -17.28
N GLY A 312 -10.59 -9.93 -17.81
CA GLY A 312 -10.17 -8.79 -17.01
C GLY A 312 -11.21 -8.36 -15.96
N LEU A 313 -12.51 -8.45 -16.26
CA LEU A 313 -13.56 -8.18 -15.28
C LEU A 313 -13.56 -9.22 -14.15
N ARG A 314 -13.39 -10.52 -14.46
CA ARG A 314 -13.29 -11.58 -13.42
C ARG A 314 -12.06 -11.41 -12.54
N VAL A 315 -10.93 -11.03 -13.14
CA VAL A 315 -9.69 -10.77 -12.40
C VAL A 315 -9.88 -9.60 -11.41
N LEU A 316 -10.57 -8.53 -11.81
CA LEU A 316 -10.92 -7.42 -10.92
C LEU A 316 -11.80 -7.86 -9.75
N ASP A 317 -12.79 -8.74 -9.99
CA ASP A 317 -13.66 -9.25 -8.93
C ASP A 317 -12.87 -10.08 -7.90
N ALA A 318 -12.02 -10.98 -8.38
CA ALA A 318 -11.15 -11.80 -7.52
C ALA A 318 -10.13 -10.95 -6.73
N SER A 319 -9.57 -9.94 -7.36
CA SER A 319 -8.62 -9.02 -6.73
C SER A 319 -9.28 -8.19 -5.62
N GLU A 320 -10.48 -7.69 -5.87
CA GLU A 320 -11.24 -6.95 -4.85
C GLU A 320 -11.58 -7.81 -3.64
N GLU A 321 -11.91 -9.09 -3.84
CA GLU A 321 -12.12 -10.04 -2.75
C GLU A 321 -10.84 -10.25 -1.93
N ASN A 322 -9.69 -10.38 -2.59
CA ASN A 322 -8.39 -10.47 -1.92
C ASN A 322 -8.06 -9.21 -1.11
N LEU A 323 -8.29 -8.01 -1.66
CA LEU A 323 -8.13 -6.75 -0.93
C LEU A 323 -9.07 -6.67 0.28
N SER A 324 -10.32 -7.12 0.12
CA SER A 324 -11.29 -7.19 1.21
C SER A 324 -10.85 -8.16 2.32
N ALA A 325 -10.32 -9.32 1.96
CA ALA A 325 -9.79 -10.29 2.90
C ALA A 325 -8.55 -9.73 3.66
N LEU A 326 -7.63 -9.09 2.93
CA LEU A 326 -6.43 -8.45 3.49
C LEU A 326 -6.78 -7.37 4.52
N THR A 327 -7.67 -6.45 4.16
CA THR A 327 -8.07 -5.35 5.05
C THR A 327 -8.79 -5.86 6.29
N ARG A 328 -9.73 -6.81 6.15
CA ARG A 328 -10.41 -7.47 7.29
C ARG A 328 -9.43 -8.20 8.21
N ALA A 329 -8.46 -8.91 7.64
CA ALA A 329 -7.48 -9.64 8.44
C ALA A 329 -6.60 -8.72 9.28
N THR A 330 -6.29 -7.53 8.80
CA THR A 330 -5.44 -6.54 9.46
C THR A 330 -6.21 -5.50 10.29
N GLY A 331 -7.55 -5.54 10.29
CA GLY A 331 -8.41 -4.64 11.04
C GLY A 331 -8.64 -3.27 10.40
N GLY A 332 -8.33 -3.14 9.13
CA GLY A 332 -8.61 -1.94 8.34
C GLY A 332 -9.84 -2.07 7.46
N ARG A 333 -9.90 -1.30 6.38
CA ARG A 333 -11.08 -1.17 5.53
C ARG A 333 -10.73 -1.08 4.05
N LEU A 334 -11.62 -1.60 3.21
CA LEU A 334 -11.58 -1.45 1.76
C LEU A 334 -12.52 -0.33 1.31
N TYR A 335 -11.97 0.65 0.60
CA TYR A 335 -12.70 1.74 -0.05
C TYR A 335 -12.78 1.50 -1.56
N ARG A 336 -13.93 1.83 -2.16
CA ARG A 336 -14.23 1.63 -3.58
C ARG A 336 -14.68 2.94 -4.21
N PRO A 337 -13.78 3.88 -4.48
CA PRO A 337 -14.14 5.14 -5.13
C PRO A 337 -14.62 4.87 -6.56
N GLN A 338 -15.70 5.54 -6.96
CA GLN A 338 -16.19 5.48 -8.34
C GLN A 338 -15.43 6.42 -9.29
N SER A 339 -14.60 7.28 -8.74
CA SER A 339 -13.80 8.26 -9.48
C SER A 339 -12.56 8.64 -8.67
N PHE A 340 -11.46 8.87 -9.32
CA PHE A 340 -10.25 9.41 -8.68
C PHE A 340 -10.47 10.81 -8.06
N ARG A 341 -11.47 11.56 -8.52
CA ARG A 341 -11.84 12.86 -7.92
C ARG A 341 -12.34 12.75 -6.48
N THR A 342 -12.82 11.57 -6.07
CA THR A 342 -13.31 11.33 -4.70
C THR A 342 -12.22 10.82 -3.75
N LEU A 343 -10.97 10.67 -4.22
CA LEU A 343 -9.87 10.21 -3.38
C LEU A 343 -9.64 11.10 -2.14
N GLY A 344 -9.77 12.43 -2.29
CA GLY A 344 -9.62 13.36 -1.17
C GLY A 344 -10.55 13.02 -0.01
N SER A 345 -11.84 12.76 -0.29
CA SER A 345 -12.80 12.38 0.75
C SER A 345 -12.48 11.01 1.38
N VAL A 346 -12.02 10.04 0.58
CA VAL A 346 -11.60 8.72 1.10
C VAL A 346 -10.40 8.86 2.04
N TYR A 347 -9.40 9.61 1.64
CA TYR A 347 -8.23 9.86 2.48
C TYR A 347 -8.59 10.63 3.75
N ALA A 348 -9.52 11.60 3.68
CA ALA A 348 -10.01 12.30 4.86
C ALA A 348 -10.73 11.36 5.83
N GLU A 349 -11.54 10.43 5.32
CA GLU A 349 -12.21 9.41 6.13
C GLU A 349 -11.20 8.48 6.82
N ILE A 350 -10.15 8.04 6.11
CA ILE A 350 -9.08 7.23 6.72
C ILE A 350 -8.36 8.01 7.82
N ALA A 351 -8.02 9.28 7.58
CA ALA A 351 -7.37 10.12 8.58
C ALA A 351 -8.26 10.33 9.82
N ASP A 352 -9.57 10.48 9.61
CA ASP A 352 -10.53 10.61 10.69
C ASP A 352 -10.67 9.32 11.50
N GLU A 353 -10.75 8.16 10.83
CA GLU A 353 -10.76 6.85 11.49
C GLU A 353 -9.50 6.65 12.33
N LEU A 354 -8.33 6.92 11.77
CA LEU A 354 -7.06 6.79 12.49
C LEU A 354 -7.00 7.67 13.75
N ARG A 355 -7.66 8.84 13.75
CA ARG A 355 -7.73 9.70 14.94
C ARG A 355 -8.68 9.19 16.03
N HIS A 356 -9.77 8.53 15.64
CA HIS A 356 -10.84 8.10 16.55
C HIS A 356 -10.77 6.61 16.89
N GLN A 357 -9.73 5.92 16.48
CA GLN A 357 -9.51 4.51 16.77
C GLN A 357 -9.15 4.32 18.24
N TYR A 358 -9.84 3.41 18.93
CA TYR A 358 -9.51 3.02 20.30
C TYR A 358 -8.20 2.23 20.31
N ALA A 359 -7.37 2.47 21.32
CA ALA A 359 -6.19 1.68 21.61
C ALA A 359 -6.47 0.84 22.87
N LEU A 360 -6.75 -0.44 22.70
CA LEU A 360 -6.91 -1.38 23.80
C LEU A 360 -5.56 -2.01 24.13
N TYR A 361 -5.25 -2.07 25.41
CA TYR A 361 -4.04 -2.72 25.91
C TYR A 361 -4.44 -3.91 26.79
N TYR A 362 -3.79 -5.03 26.57
CA TYR A 362 -3.92 -6.19 27.44
C TYR A 362 -2.64 -7.00 27.51
N THR A 363 -2.42 -7.66 28.64
CA THR A 363 -1.32 -8.62 28.81
C THR A 363 -1.90 -10.01 28.64
N PRO A 364 -1.43 -10.80 27.64
CA PRO A 364 -1.91 -12.16 27.44
C PRO A 364 -1.71 -13.01 28.69
N THR A 365 -2.75 -13.74 29.11
CA THR A 365 -2.67 -14.67 30.25
C THR A 365 -1.77 -15.87 29.97
N SER A 366 -1.47 -16.13 28.69
CA SER A 366 -0.50 -17.15 28.26
C SER A 366 0.60 -16.50 27.40
N PRO A 367 1.63 -15.90 28.01
CA PRO A 367 2.63 -15.10 27.31
C PRO A 367 3.70 -15.93 26.59
N ALA A 368 3.33 -17.08 26.01
CA ALA A 368 4.27 -17.92 25.29
C ALA A 368 4.86 -17.16 24.08
N ARG A 369 6.20 -17.05 24.05
CA ARG A 369 6.97 -16.47 22.94
C ARG A 369 7.37 -17.55 21.94
N ASP A 370 6.37 -18.20 21.34
CA ASP A 370 6.52 -19.39 20.50
C ASP A 370 6.43 -19.11 18.99
N GLY A 371 6.20 -17.85 18.61
CA GLY A 371 6.01 -17.45 17.22
C GLY A 371 4.71 -17.95 16.60
N ARG A 372 3.77 -18.48 17.40
CA ARG A 372 2.48 -18.96 16.91
C ARG A 372 1.50 -17.81 16.70
N PHE A 373 0.56 -18.03 15.80
CA PHE A 373 -0.55 -17.12 15.58
C PHE A 373 -1.52 -17.17 16.75
N ARG A 374 -1.88 -16.00 17.30
CA ARG A 374 -2.90 -15.79 18.34
C ARG A 374 -4.10 -15.13 17.71
N ARG A 375 -5.24 -15.81 17.75
CA ARG A 375 -6.49 -15.25 17.23
C ARG A 375 -7.07 -14.27 18.24
N VAL A 376 -7.47 -13.08 17.76
CA VAL A 376 -8.05 -12.04 18.60
C VAL A 376 -9.47 -11.73 18.14
N ARG A 377 -10.38 -11.49 19.09
CA ARG A 377 -11.73 -11.02 18.86
C ARG A 377 -12.09 -9.97 19.91
N VAL A 378 -12.71 -8.89 19.46
CA VAL A 378 -13.22 -7.83 20.34
C VAL A 378 -14.73 -7.81 20.25
N GLU A 379 -15.37 -7.73 21.38
CA GLU A 379 -16.82 -7.47 21.52
C GLU A 379 -17.03 -6.13 22.20
N VAL A 380 -18.06 -5.42 21.77
CA VAL A 380 -18.47 -4.14 22.35
C VAL A 380 -19.88 -4.29 22.91
N THR A 381 -20.07 -3.80 24.13
CA THR A 381 -21.38 -3.81 24.80
C THR A 381 -22.31 -2.84 24.08
N GLY A 382 -23.48 -3.31 23.65
CA GLY A 382 -24.46 -2.55 22.88
C GLY A 382 -24.94 -3.32 21.66
N ARG A 383 -26.00 -2.83 21.03
CA ARG A 383 -26.57 -3.47 19.83
C ARG A 383 -26.25 -2.64 18.58
N GLY A 384 -25.96 -3.32 17.48
CA GLY A 384 -25.83 -2.69 16.17
C GLY A 384 -24.46 -2.04 15.93
N TYR A 385 -23.46 -2.33 16.76
CA TYR A 385 -22.08 -1.86 16.50
C TYR A 385 -21.33 -2.83 15.59
N GLU A 386 -20.65 -2.28 14.59
CA GLU A 386 -19.64 -2.96 13.79
C GLU A 386 -18.27 -2.68 14.40
N VAL A 387 -17.52 -3.74 14.71
CA VAL A 387 -16.22 -3.66 15.37
C VAL A 387 -15.16 -4.16 14.39
N SER A 388 -14.21 -3.30 14.06
CA SER A 388 -13.08 -3.62 13.20
C SER A 388 -11.79 -3.66 14.00
N THR A 389 -11.10 -4.80 13.96
CA THR A 389 -9.77 -5.01 14.52
C THR A 389 -9.10 -6.16 13.79
N ARG A 390 -7.77 -6.31 13.93
CA ARG A 390 -7.06 -7.44 13.32
C ARG A 390 -7.58 -8.79 13.85
N VAL A 391 -7.59 -9.81 12.99
CA VAL A 391 -8.05 -11.16 13.37
C VAL A 391 -7.09 -11.86 14.32
N GLY A 392 -5.88 -11.34 14.49
CA GLY A 392 -4.84 -11.90 15.37
C GLY A 392 -3.46 -11.32 15.10
N TYR A 393 -2.48 -11.89 15.73
CA TYR A 393 -1.06 -11.51 15.59
C TYR A 393 -0.16 -12.72 15.82
N TYR A 394 1.09 -12.64 15.40
CA TYR A 394 2.10 -13.64 15.72
C TYR A 394 2.82 -13.26 17.01
N SER A 395 2.85 -14.18 17.98
CA SER A 395 3.64 -14.00 19.20
C SER A 395 5.11 -13.83 18.84
N GLN A 396 5.85 -13.09 19.67
CA GLN A 396 7.29 -12.93 19.44
C GLN A 396 7.99 -14.29 19.61
N LYS A 397 9.00 -14.58 18.80
CA LYS A 397 9.98 -15.62 19.09
C LYS A 397 11.04 -15.06 20.02
N GLN A 398 11.45 -15.85 21.02
CA GLN A 398 12.67 -15.56 21.78
C GLN A 398 13.88 -15.66 20.88
#